data_a83a1d961c70fa730f8d212d16fa95d7
#
_entry.id   a83a1d961c70fa730f8d212d16fa95d7
#
_cell.length_a   1.000
_cell.length_b   1.000
_cell.length_c   1.000
_cell.angle_alpha   90.00
_cell.angle_beta   90.00
_cell.angle_gamma   90.00
#
_symmetry.space_group_name_H-M   'P 1'
#
loop_
_entity.id
_entity.type
_entity.pdbx_description
1 polymer ?
#
loop_
_entity_poly.entity_id
_entity_poly.type
_entity_poly.pdbx_seq_one_letter_code
_entity_poly.pdbx_strand_id
1 'polypeptide(L)'
;MLRLFGKKKKQKKEEEINFQKNGSLLLEELIATSGDRYVWYRGMIENRLVLIKKFQDCSVFDADNFYRDIAVSSIMSSHKNVLKLLGCCLEFPRPVLVCEYPENGALNCIRRGNEGVRPFPWNVRLRIAKEIANAVAYLHTEFPRTIVHRDLKLANIFLDKNWSAKLSSFSLSILIPEGELGVNDMVSRTSSYIEPEYFNTGLVTENVDIYSLGIIMLVLLTGKSEYTSEVAVYLPVLPVYVGKYLERGLLTELIDPSMLDRVSNNIPEHSRLQMEAFIELAFRCVRFRPGENVPRMVDVAKELEMIEKHI
;
A
#
# COMPACT_ATOMS: atom_id res chain seq x y z
N MET A 1 -23.89 34.23 3.27
CA MET A 1 -22.74 33.50 3.84
C MET A 1 -23.01 32.84 5.20
N LEU A 2 -23.69 33.48 6.12
CA LEU A 2 -23.99 32.93 7.46
C LEU A 2 -24.89 31.67 7.52
N ARG A 3 -25.77 31.44 6.54
CA ARG A 3 -26.64 30.23 6.49
C ARG A 3 -25.91 28.94 6.13
N LEU A 4 -24.79 28.98 5.45
CA LEU A 4 -23.97 27.80 5.09
C LEU A 4 -23.11 27.30 6.26
N PHE A 5 -22.64 28.21 7.10
CA PHE A 5 -21.88 27.85 8.31
C PHE A 5 -22.77 27.21 9.39
N GLY A 6 -24.02 27.63 9.50
CA GLY A 6 -24.99 27.03 10.44
C GLY A 6 -25.38 25.60 10.05
N LYS A 7 -25.53 25.30 8.75
CA LYS A 7 -25.83 23.93 8.27
C LYS A 7 -24.69 22.97 8.51
N LYS A 8 -23.43 23.36 8.24
CA LYS A 8 -22.26 22.52 8.51
C LYS A 8 -22.06 22.20 9.99
N LYS A 9 -22.30 23.17 10.89
CA LYS A 9 -22.24 22.95 12.35
C LYS A 9 -23.35 22.03 12.86
N LYS A 10 -24.56 22.14 12.30
CA LYS A 10 -25.68 21.29 12.69
C LYS A 10 -25.50 19.85 12.22
N GLN A 11 -25.02 19.66 10.99
CA GLN A 11 -24.72 18.36 10.41
C GLN A 11 -23.61 17.64 11.18
N LYS A 12 -22.53 18.34 11.53
CA LYS A 12 -21.43 17.81 12.34
C LYS A 12 -21.88 17.38 13.74
N LYS A 13 -22.83 18.10 14.34
CA LYS A 13 -23.40 17.78 15.64
C LYS A 13 -24.41 16.61 15.59
N GLU A 14 -25.14 16.45 14.48
CA GLU A 14 -26.01 15.29 14.23
C GLU A 14 -25.20 14.03 13.94
N GLU A 15 -24.09 14.13 13.21
CA GLU A 15 -23.12 13.05 12.98
C GLU A 15 -22.49 12.57 14.30
N GLU A 16 -22.13 13.50 15.20
CA GLU A 16 -21.54 13.20 16.49
C GLU A 16 -22.56 12.55 17.45
N ILE A 17 -23.84 12.99 17.41
CA ILE A 17 -24.92 12.40 18.19
C ILE A 17 -25.30 11.00 17.69
N ASN A 18 -25.33 10.77 16.40
CA ASN A 18 -25.56 9.45 15.81
C ASN A 18 -24.40 8.49 16.12
N PHE A 19 -23.17 8.97 16.13
CA PHE A 19 -22.00 8.20 16.53
C PHE A 19 -22.10 7.76 18.01
N GLN A 20 -22.61 8.62 18.88
CA GLN A 20 -22.81 8.30 20.31
C GLN A 20 -24.02 7.38 20.56
N LYS A 21 -25.06 7.43 19.72
CA LYS A 21 -26.28 6.62 19.88
C LYS A 21 -26.14 5.17 19.42
N ASN A 22 -25.27 4.91 18.43
CA ASN A 22 -25.13 3.59 17.82
C ASN A 22 -23.99 2.75 18.43
N GLY A 23 -23.63 3.03 19.68
CA GLY A 23 -22.75 2.20 20.50
C GLY A 23 -21.29 2.58 20.40
N SER A 24 -20.83 3.32 21.37
CA SER A 24 -19.48 3.35 21.96
C SER A 24 -18.27 3.15 21.01
N LEU A 25 -18.28 3.76 19.83
CA LEU A 25 -17.09 3.88 19.02
C LEU A 25 -16.30 5.10 19.53
N LEU A 26 -15.34 4.90 20.43
CA LEU A 26 -14.42 5.94 20.86
C LEU A 26 -13.31 6.07 19.82
N LEU A 27 -13.29 7.22 19.11
CA LEU A 27 -12.13 7.63 18.32
C LEU A 27 -11.06 8.13 19.29
N GLU A 28 -10.00 7.34 19.50
CA GLU A 28 -9.00 7.67 20.50
C GLU A 28 -7.82 8.46 19.91
N GLU A 29 -7.37 8.11 18.71
CA GLU A 29 -6.15 8.67 18.15
C GLU A 29 -6.13 8.61 16.64
N LEU A 30 -5.62 9.69 16.03
CA LEU A 30 -5.29 9.74 14.61
C LEU A 30 -4.03 8.91 14.33
N ILE A 31 -4.13 7.85 13.53
CA ILE A 31 -2.99 6.97 13.21
C ILE A 31 -2.33 7.33 11.89
N ALA A 32 -3.12 7.58 10.86
CA ALA A 32 -2.60 7.84 9.52
C ALA A 32 -3.58 8.65 8.67
N THR A 33 -3.05 9.41 7.73
CA THR A 33 -3.83 10.12 6.72
C THR A 33 -3.40 9.66 5.33
N SER A 34 -4.35 9.56 4.40
CA SER A 34 -4.08 9.36 2.99
C SER A 34 -4.51 10.60 2.20
N GLY A 35 -3.73 11.67 2.37
CA GLY A 35 -4.08 12.97 1.79
C GLY A 35 -5.49 13.41 2.20
N ASP A 36 -6.23 14.00 1.26
CA ASP A 36 -7.56 14.55 1.51
C ASP A 36 -8.71 13.55 1.40
N ARG A 37 -8.42 12.24 1.25
CA ARG A 37 -9.47 11.25 0.94
C ARG A 37 -10.03 10.53 2.14
N TYR A 38 -9.19 10.04 3.02
CA TYR A 38 -9.61 9.34 4.23
C TYR A 38 -8.57 9.43 5.33
N VAL A 39 -9.02 9.18 6.53
CA VAL A 39 -8.22 9.21 7.75
C VAL A 39 -8.44 7.92 8.52
N TRP A 40 -7.37 7.39 9.08
CA TRP A 40 -7.40 6.23 9.94
C TRP A 40 -7.32 6.64 11.41
N TYR A 41 -8.20 6.10 12.23
CA TYR A 41 -8.24 6.30 13.66
C TYR A 41 -8.11 4.98 14.40
N ARG A 42 -7.48 5.02 15.56
CA ARG A 42 -7.62 3.97 16.57
C ARG A 42 -8.93 4.19 17.31
N GLY A 43 -9.68 3.13 17.50
CA GLY A 43 -10.93 3.15 18.27
C GLY A 43 -11.07 1.90 19.11
N MET A 44 -12.14 1.88 19.91
CA MET A 44 -12.48 0.74 20.75
C MET A 44 -13.96 0.40 20.59
N ILE A 45 -14.25 -0.90 20.37
CA ILE A 45 -15.61 -1.45 20.34
C ILE A 45 -15.64 -2.64 21.28
N GLU A 46 -16.54 -2.64 22.28
CA GLU A 46 -16.72 -3.73 23.24
C GLU A 46 -15.39 -4.20 23.86
N ASN A 47 -14.56 -3.25 24.32
CA ASN A 47 -13.21 -3.49 24.87
C ASN A 47 -12.20 -4.11 23.91
N ARG A 48 -12.46 -4.08 22.60
CA ARG A 48 -11.56 -4.53 21.56
C ARG A 48 -11.04 -3.35 20.75
N LEU A 49 -9.71 -3.27 20.60
CA LEU A 49 -9.09 -2.29 19.70
C LEU A 49 -9.47 -2.58 18.25
N VAL A 50 -9.81 -1.52 17.53
CA VAL A 50 -10.16 -1.55 16.11
C VAL A 50 -9.47 -0.41 15.37
N LEU A 51 -9.27 -0.59 14.07
CA LEU A 51 -8.85 0.47 13.16
C LEU A 51 -10.07 0.97 12.40
N ILE A 52 -10.25 2.28 12.38
CA ILE A 52 -11.45 2.93 11.82
C ILE A 52 -11.03 3.81 10.65
N LYS A 53 -11.60 3.54 9.47
CA LYS A 53 -11.44 4.36 8.28
C LYS A 53 -12.61 5.31 8.13
N LYS A 54 -12.30 6.62 8.11
CA LYS A 54 -13.28 7.67 7.88
C LYS A 54 -12.92 8.43 6.61
N PHE A 55 -13.85 8.48 5.64
CA PHE A 55 -13.66 9.23 4.41
C PHE A 55 -13.85 10.72 4.63
N GLN A 56 -13.01 11.53 3.98
CA GLN A 56 -13.04 13.00 4.09
C GLN A 56 -13.90 13.63 2.98
N ASP A 57 -14.22 14.92 3.15
CA ASP A 57 -14.97 15.72 2.18
C ASP A 57 -14.05 16.16 1.05
N CYS A 58 -13.92 15.31 0.04
CA CYS A 58 -13.13 15.60 -1.14
C CYS A 58 -14.04 15.59 -2.38
N SER A 59 -14.02 16.67 -3.14
CA SER A 59 -14.82 16.85 -4.35
C SER A 59 -14.50 15.86 -5.47
N VAL A 60 -13.37 15.16 -5.36
CA VAL A 60 -12.88 14.19 -6.34
C VAL A 60 -13.27 12.75 -5.97
N PHE A 61 -13.88 12.54 -4.80
CA PHE A 61 -14.20 11.20 -4.30
C PHE A 61 -15.68 10.89 -4.52
N ASP A 62 -15.93 10.06 -5.50
CA ASP A 62 -17.26 9.61 -5.86
C ASP A 62 -17.84 8.66 -4.79
N ALA A 63 -19.16 8.64 -4.62
CA ALA A 63 -19.84 7.72 -3.69
C ALA A 63 -19.50 6.25 -4.00
N ASP A 64 -19.28 5.91 -5.26
CA ASP A 64 -18.90 4.57 -5.71
C ASP A 64 -17.58 4.08 -5.10
N ASN A 65 -16.66 4.98 -4.79
CA ASN A 65 -15.38 4.63 -4.17
C ASN A 65 -15.54 4.08 -2.75
N PHE A 66 -16.53 4.57 -1.99
CA PHE A 66 -16.81 4.07 -0.63
C PHE A 66 -17.37 2.66 -0.67
N TYR A 67 -18.36 2.44 -1.53
CA TYR A 67 -19.00 1.12 -1.68
C TYR A 67 -18.05 0.11 -2.29
N ARG A 68 -17.18 0.53 -3.18
CA ARG A 68 -16.11 -0.32 -3.75
C ARG A 68 -15.14 -0.77 -2.68
N ASP A 69 -14.70 0.14 -1.80
CA ASP A 69 -13.82 -0.22 -0.68
C ASP A 69 -14.48 -1.25 0.25
N ILE A 70 -15.76 -1.07 0.59
CA ILE A 70 -16.52 -2.03 1.41
C ILE A 70 -16.62 -3.38 0.70
N ALA A 71 -17.04 -3.38 -0.57
CA ALA A 71 -17.26 -4.59 -1.34
C ALA A 71 -15.99 -5.41 -1.49
N VAL A 72 -14.89 -4.78 -1.94
CA VAL A 72 -13.61 -5.48 -2.15
C VAL A 72 -12.99 -5.90 -0.81
N SER A 73 -13.00 -5.04 0.21
CA SER A 73 -12.54 -5.43 1.55
C SER A 73 -13.32 -6.61 2.11
N SER A 74 -14.63 -6.70 1.86
CA SER A 74 -15.46 -7.80 2.32
C SER A 74 -15.09 -9.13 1.67
N ILE A 75 -14.98 -9.18 0.33
CA ILE A 75 -14.62 -10.42 -0.39
C ILE A 75 -13.17 -10.85 -0.11
N MET A 76 -12.29 -9.90 0.19
CA MET A 76 -10.89 -10.14 0.54
C MET A 76 -10.65 -10.47 2.02
N SER A 77 -11.65 -10.36 2.89
CA SER A 77 -11.50 -10.50 4.35
C SER A 77 -11.00 -11.87 4.83
N SER A 78 -11.10 -12.91 4.00
CA SER A 78 -10.56 -14.25 4.29
C SER A 78 -9.08 -14.39 3.98
N HIS A 79 -8.49 -13.49 3.18
CA HIS A 79 -7.09 -13.56 2.81
C HIS A 79 -6.19 -13.08 3.96
N LYS A 80 -5.21 -13.90 4.37
CA LYS A 80 -4.38 -13.66 5.56
C LYS A 80 -3.58 -12.34 5.52
N ASN A 81 -3.22 -11.87 4.32
CA ASN A 81 -2.44 -10.65 4.10
C ASN A 81 -3.30 -9.45 3.66
N VAL A 82 -4.57 -9.45 4.02
CA VAL A 82 -5.49 -8.33 3.84
C VAL A 82 -6.00 -7.89 5.21
N LEU A 83 -6.12 -6.59 5.41
CA LEU A 83 -6.68 -6.00 6.62
C LEU A 83 -8.16 -6.36 6.71
N LYS A 84 -8.51 -7.16 7.72
CA LYS A 84 -9.84 -7.74 7.85
C LYS A 84 -10.89 -6.68 8.15
N LEU A 85 -11.89 -6.57 7.28
CA LEU A 85 -13.07 -5.78 7.54
C LEU A 85 -13.94 -6.49 8.60
N LEU A 86 -14.23 -5.82 9.71
CA LEU A 86 -15.10 -6.32 10.79
C LEU A 86 -16.53 -5.85 10.62
N GLY A 87 -16.73 -4.69 10.01
CA GLY A 87 -18.04 -4.11 9.76
C GLY A 87 -17.94 -2.72 9.14
N CYS A 88 -19.10 -2.14 8.84
CA CYS A 88 -19.20 -0.77 8.36
C CYS A 88 -20.48 -0.10 8.92
N CYS A 89 -20.44 1.21 9.04
CA CYS A 89 -21.63 2.02 9.35
C CYS A 89 -22.03 2.81 8.11
N LEU A 90 -23.25 2.59 7.62
CA LEU A 90 -23.81 3.21 6.41
C LEU A 90 -24.77 4.38 6.75
N GLU A 91 -25.00 4.66 8.03
CA GLU A 91 -25.92 5.72 8.48
C GLU A 91 -25.35 7.14 8.27
N PHE A 92 -24.05 7.24 8.03
CA PHE A 92 -23.40 8.51 7.71
C PHE A 92 -23.48 8.81 6.21
N PRO A 93 -23.46 10.09 5.82
CA PRO A 93 -23.36 10.49 4.41
C PRO A 93 -22.15 9.85 3.68
N ARG A 94 -21.12 9.51 4.45
CA ARG A 94 -19.98 8.70 4.03
C ARG A 94 -19.81 7.54 4.98
N PRO A 95 -19.79 6.31 4.46
CA PRO A 95 -19.60 5.13 5.28
C PRO A 95 -18.33 5.21 6.14
N VAL A 96 -18.40 4.58 7.31
CA VAL A 96 -17.25 4.38 8.18
C VAL A 96 -16.94 2.90 8.19
N LEU A 97 -15.69 2.53 7.87
CA LEU A 97 -15.24 1.13 7.90
C LEU A 97 -14.56 0.85 9.23
N VAL A 98 -14.84 -0.33 9.78
CA VAL A 98 -14.21 -0.85 11.00
C VAL A 98 -13.42 -2.09 10.64
N CYS A 99 -12.12 -2.07 10.90
CA CYS A 99 -11.19 -3.14 10.59
C CYS A 99 -10.52 -3.69 11.86
N GLU A 100 -9.91 -4.86 11.74
CA GLU A 100 -8.99 -5.37 12.77
C GLU A 100 -7.90 -4.33 13.06
N TYR A 101 -7.38 -4.34 14.29
CA TYR A 101 -6.32 -3.42 14.69
C TYR A 101 -4.95 -4.03 14.37
N PRO A 102 -4.17 -3.40 13.47
CA PRO A 102 -2.79 -3.83 13.18
C PRO A 102 -1.84 -3.21 14.20
N GLU A 103 -1.32 -4.00 15.11
CA GLU A 103 -0.60 -3.52 16.30
C GLU A 103 0.67 -2.73 15.98
N ASN A 104 1.31 -3.02 14.84
CA ASN A 104 2.51 -2.34 14.39
C ASN A 104 2.25 -1.17 13.43
N GLY A 105 0.98 -0.82 13.17
CA GLY A 105 0.60 0.36 12.39
C GLY A 105 0.90 0.27 10.90
N ALA A 106 0.93 1.43 10.24
CA ALA A 106 1.17 1.51 8.80
C ALA A 106 2.67 1.51 8.48
N LEU A 107 3.04 0.82 7.39
CA LEU A 107 4.43 0.64 6.97
C LEU A 107 5.18 1.95 6.68
N ASN A 108 4.49 2.98 6.19
CA ASN A 108 5.08 4.29 5.96
C ASN A 108 5.46 5.05 7.24
N CYS A 109 4.75 4.82 8.34
CA CYS A 109 5.02 5.46 9.64
C CYS A 109 6.29 4.90 10.27
N ILE A 110 6.51 3.59 10.12
CA ILE A 110 7.67 2.88 10.67
C ILE A 110 8.97 3.37 10.01
N ARG A 111 8.91 3.65 8.72
CA ARG A 111 10.06 4.13 7.95
C ARG A 111 10.50 5.56 8.34
N ARG A 112 9.59 6.39 8.82
CA ARG A 112 9.87 7.80 9.16
C ARG A 112 10.65 8.00 10.45
N GLY A 113 11.10 6.89 11.09
CA GLY A 113 11.98 6.98 12.27
C GLY A 113 11.29 7.58 13.49
N ASN A 114 10.09 7.12 13.81
CA ASN A 114 9.55 7.36 15.14
C ASN A 114 10.53 6.80 16.17
N GLU A 115 11.00 7.63 17.08
CA GLU A 115 11.91 7.24 18.14
C GLU A 115 11.37 5.98 18.83
N GLY A 116 12.13 4.88 18.70
CA GLY A 116 11.81 3.59 19.32
C GLY A 116 11.41 2.45 18.37
N VAL A 117 11.15 2.67 17.08
CA VAL A 117 10.88 1.59 16.14
C VAL A 117 12.21 1.08 15.57
N ARG A 118 12.54 -0.18 15.85
CA ARG A 118 13.73 -0.82 15.28
C ARG A 118 13.57 -0.99 13.78
N PRO A 119 14.61 -0.66 12.99
CA PRO A 119 14.57 -0.91 11.55
C PRO A 119 14.39 -2.41 11.28
N PHE A 120 13.59 -2.75 10.26
CA PHE A 120 13.35 -4.14 9.91
C PHE A 120 14.62 -4.81 9.39
N PRO A 121 14.95 -6.02 9.86
CA PRO A 121 15.97 -6.85 9.24
C PRO A 121 15.51 -7.29 7.84
N TRP A 122 16.46 -7.70 7.00
CA TRP A 122 16.23 -8.08 5.62
C TRP A 122 15.13 -9.13 5.45
N ASN A 123 15.16 -10.20 6.20
CA ASN A 123 14.16 -11.28 6.13
C ASN A 123 12.72 -10.81 6.36
N VAL A 124 12.52 -9.79 7.20
CA VAL A 124 11.18 -9.19 7.40
C VAL A 124 10.75 -8.39 6.18
N ARG A 125 11.67 -7.64 5.56
CA ARG A 125 11.40 -6.84 4.35
C ARG A 125 11.05 -7.72 3.16
N LEU A 126 11.81 -8.79 2.94
CA LEU A 126 11.54 -9.78 1.90
C LEU A 126 10.17 -10.45 2.12
N ARG A 127 9.86 -10.86 3.36
CA ARG A 127 8.57 -11.41 3.72
C ARG A 127 7.41 -10.44 3.45
N ILE A 128 7.54 -9.17 3.82
CA ILE A 128 6.52 -8.14 3.54
C ILE A 128 6.26 -8.03 2.04
N ALA A 129 7.29 -7.95 1.20
CA ALA A 129 7.13 -7.88 -0.26
C ALA A 129 6.39 -9.12 -0.80
N LYS A 130 6.78 -10.32 -0.36
CA LYS A 130 6.12 -11.59 -0.72
C LYS A 130 4.65 -11.63 -0.29
N GLU A 131 4.35 -11.20 0.93
CA GLU A 131 2.99 -11.21 1.47
C GLU A 131 2.06 -10.26 0.70
N ILE A 132 2.57 -9.09 0.29
CA ILE A 132 1.82 -8.15 -0.55
C ILE A 132 1.65 -8.69 -1.96
N ALA A 133 2.69 -9.26 -2.57
CA ALA A 133 2.59 -9.91 -3.88
C ALA A 133 1.50 -11.00 -3.89
N ASN A 134 1.43 -11.83 -2.83
CA ASN A 134 0.39 -12.85 -2.70
C ASN A 134 -1.03 -12.24 -2.59
N ALA A 135 -1.20 -11.17 -1.82
CA ALA A 135 -2.50 -10.51 -1.69
C ALA A 135 -2.98 -9.90 -3.02
N VAL A 136 -2.05 -9.30 -3.79
CA VAL A 136 -2.38 -8.71 -5.09
C VAL A 136 -2.56 -9.80 -6.15
N ALA A 137 -1.76 -10.86 -6.15
CA ALA A 137 -1.97 -12.01 -7.03
C ALA A 137 -3.37 -12.61 -6.82
N TYR A 138 -3.83 -12.74 -5.58
CA TYR A 138 -5.17 -13.19 -5.25
C TYR A 138 -6.26 -12.27 -5.86
N LEU A 139 -6.09 -10.94 -5.77
CA LEU A 139 -6.99 -9.98 -6.43
C LEU A 139 -7.05 -10.17 -7.95
N HIS A 140 -5.91 -10.46 -8.57
CA HIS A 140 -5.83 -10.59 -10.03
C HIS A 140 -6.39 -11.92 -10.54
N THR A 141 -6.37 -13.01 -9.74
CA THR A 141 -6.60 -14.37 -10.27
C THR A 141 -7.77 -15.14 -9.66
N GLU A 142 -8.18 -14.83 -8.41
CA GLU A 142 -9.16 -15.67 -7.71
C GLU A 142 -10.62 -15.28 -7.96
N PHE A 143 -10.85 -14.17 -8.63
CA PHE A 143 -12.19 -13.70 -8.97
C PHE A 143 -12.49 -13.93 -10.46
N PRO A 144 -13.78 -14.04 -10.85
CA PRO A 144 -14.17 -14.24 -12.26
C PRO A 144 -13.65 -13.14 -13.20
N ARG A 145 -13.38 -11.96 -12.66
CA ARG A 145 -12.78 -10.82 -13.38
C ARG A 145 -11.65 -10.26 -12.56
N THR A 146 -10.56 -9.90 -13.22
CA THR A 146 -9.39 -9.27 -12.59
C THR A 146 -9.78 -8.00 -11.85
N ILE A 147 -9.38 -7.89 -10.60
CA ILE A 147 -9.51 -6.69 -9.77
C ILE A 147 -8.13 -6.06 -9.63
N VAL A 148 -7.94 -4.87 -10.18
CA VAL A 148 -6.71 -4.08 -10.02
C VAL A 148 -6.87 -3.16 -8.81
N HIS A 149 -5.90 -3.17 -7.89
CA HIS A 149 -5.93 -2.37 -6.64
C HIS A 149 -5.80 -0.87 -6.91
N ARG A 150 -4.92 -0.47 -7.83
CA ARG A 150 -4.63 0.92 -8.28
C ARG A 150 -4.08 1.90 -7.24
N ASP A 151 -4.02 1.53 -5.97
CA ASP A 151 -3.50 2.40 -4.91
C ASP A 151 -2.48 1.69 -4.01
N LEU A 152 -1.68 0.82 -4.61
CA LEU A 152 -0.65 0.09 -3.89
C LEU A 152 0.49 1.06 -3.51
N LYS A 153 0.69 1.24 -2.19
CA LYS A 153 1.71 2.14 -1.60
C LYS A 153 1.91 1.79 -0.13
N LEU A 154 3.02 2.23 0.45
CA LEU A 154 3.37 1.94 1.86
C LEU A 154 2.29 2.38 2.85
N ALA A 155 1.59 3.48 2.60
CA ALA A 155 0.53 3.98 3.49
C ALA A 155 -0.71 3.08 3.55
N ASN A 156 -0.90 2.19 2.56
CA ASN A 156 -2.00 1.24 2.48
C ASN A 156 -1.60 -0.18 2.92
N ILE A 157 -0.40 -0.34 3.45
CA ILE A 157 0.11 -1.59 4.00
C ILE A 157 0.28 -1.40 5.51
N PHE A 158 -0.43 -2.19 6.27
CA PHE A 158 -0.32 -2.26 7.72
C PHE A 158 0.45 -3.50 8.16
N LEU A 159 0.93 -3.50 9.39
CA LEU A 159 1.66 -4.63 9.97
C LEU A 159 0.97 -5.08 11.26
N ASP A 160 0.65 -6.37 11.34
CA ASP A 160 0.11 -6.97 12.56
C ASP A 160 1.21 -7.20 13.62
N LYS A 161 0.82 -7.74 14.77
CA LYS A 161 1.74 -8.03 15.90
C LYS A 161 2.94 -8.93 15.53
N ASN A 162 2.82 -9.74 14.47
CA ASN A 162 3.86 -10.63 13.99
C ASN A 162 4.68 -10.02 12.86
N TRP A 163 4.50 -8.71 12.57
CA TRP A 163 5.09 -8.02 11.43
C TRP A 163 4.63 -8.60 10.08
N SER A 164 3.48 -9.25 10.02
CA SER A 164 2.88 -9.69 8.77
C SER A 164 2.16 -8.54 8.09
N ALA A 165 2.34 -8.44 6.78
CA ALA A 165 1.75 -7.38 5.98
C ALA A 165 0.25 -7.61 5.77
N LYS A 166 -0.51 -6.51 5.86
CA LYS A 166 -1.96 -6.44 5.69
C LYS A 166 -2.29 -5.34 4.68
N LEU A 167 -2.63 -5.74 3.45
CA LEU A 167 -3.06 -4.81 2.40
C LEU A 167 -4.43 -4.22 2.72
N SER A 168 -4.64 -2.95 2.41
CA SER A 168 -5.87 -2.22 2.70
C SER A 168 -6.20 -1.18 1.63
N SER A 169 -7.37 -0.55 1.75
CA SER A 169 -7.78 0.62 0.95
C SER A 169 -8.06 0.31 -0.51
N PHE A 170 -9.14 -0.41 -0.76
CA PHE A 170 -9.60 -0.81 -2.09
C PHE A 170 -10.52 0.21 -2.79
N SER A 171 -10.61 1.44 -2.26
CA SER A 171 -11.52 2.48 -2.79
C SER A 171 -11.27 2.85 -4.26
N LEU A 172 -10.05 2.68 -4.75
CA LEU A 172 -9.68 2.93 -6.14
C LEU A 172 -9.59 1.67 -6.99
N SER A 173 -9.89 0.50 -6.44
CA SER A 173 -9.86 -0.76 -7.19
C SER A 173 -10.80 -0.70 -8.38
N ILE A 174 -10.45 -1.37 -9.46
CA ILE A 174 -11.25 -1.43 -10.66
C ILE A 174 -11.33 -2.87 -11.16
N LEU A 175 -12.49 -3.26 -11.69
CA LEU A 175 -12.68 -4.55 -12.33
C LEU A 175 -12.40 -4.40 -13.82
N ILE A 176 -11.50 -5.21 -14.36
CA ILE A 176 -11.31 -5.32 -15.80
C ILE A 176 -12.49 -6.11 -16.39
N PRO A 177 -13.19 -5.60 -17.43
CA PRO A 177 -14.28 -6.32 -18.07
C PRO A 177 -13.80 -7.67 -18.62
N GLU A 178 -14.70 -8.64 -18.69
CA GLU A 178 -14.39 -9.96 -19.22
C GLU A 178 -13.96 -9.87 -20.69
N GLY A 179 -12.84 -10.51 -21.03
CA GLY A 179 -12.27 -10.50 -22.38
C GLY A 179 -11.42 -9.27 -22.71
N GLU A 180 -11.36 -8.28 -21.81
CA GLU A 180 -10.52 -7.09 -21.99
C GLU A 180 -9.18 -7.24 -21.28
N LEU A 181 -8.13 -6.60 -21.79
CA LEU A 181 -6.81 -6.55 -21.16
C LEU A 181 -6.67 -5.37 -20.17
N GLY A 182 -7.59 -4.43 -20.22
CA GLY A 182 -7.58 -3.24 -19.38
C GLY A 182 -8.81 -2.37 -19.58
N VAL A 183 -8.90 -1.29 -18.82
CA VAL A 183 -10.01 -0.33 -18.88
C VAL A 183 -9.47 1.09 -18.80
N ASN A 184 -10.06 1.98 -19.63
CA ASN A 184 -9.70 3.40 -19.54
C ASN A 184 -10.36 4.05 -18.33
N ASP A 185 -9.55 4.70 -17.50
CA ASP A 185 -10.03 5.49 -16.37
C ASP A 185 -9.08 6.65 -16.07
N MET A 186 -9.63 7.72 -15.51
CA MET A 186 -8.84 8.92 -15.21
C MET A 186 -7.70 8.60 -14.26
N VAL A 187 -6.52 9.16 -14.55
CA VAL A 187 -5.37 9.13 -13.64
C VAL A 187 -5.70 9.99 -12.43
N SER A 188 -6.07 9.35 -11.34
CA SER A 188 -6.56 10.04 -10.14
C SER A 188 -5.46 10.56 -9.21
N ARG A 189 -4.16 10.46 -9.60
CA ARG A 189 -3.03 10.85 -8.75
C ARG A 189 -1.74 11.18 -9.50
N THR A 190 -0.95 12.04 -8.87
CA THR A 190 0.49 12.17 -9.13
C THR A 190 1.22 11.48 -7.97
N SER A 191 1.82 10.32 -8.21
CA SER A 191 2.57 9.57 -7.21
C SER A 191 3.69 8.79 -7.90
N SER A 192 4.82 8.64 -7.22
CA SER A 192 5.94 7.81 -7.68
C SER A 192 5.60 6.33 -7.89
N TYR A 193 4.44 5.89 -7.41
CA TYR A 193 3.94 4.52 -7.57
C TYR A 193 3.11 4.31 -8.84
N ILE A 194 2.82 5.37 -9.62
CA ILE A 194 2.02 5.25 -10.83
C ILE A 194 2.87 4.73 -11.97
N GLU A 195 2.38 3.68 -12.63
CA GLU A 195 3.00 3.16 -13.85
C GLU A 195 3.02 4.24 -14.94
N PRO A 196 4.16 4.49 -15.60
CA PRO A 196 4.28 5.53 -16.62
C PRO A 196 3.33 5.36 -17.81
N GLU A 197 3.03 4.12 -18.23
CA GLU A 197 2.10 3.85 -19.32
C GLU A 197 0.66 4.22 -18.93
N TYR A 198 0.22 3.82 -17.73
CA TYR A 198 -1.08 4.24 -17.19
C TYR A 198 -1.16 5.76 -17.05
N PHE A 199 -0.10 6.41 -16.57
CA PHE A 199 -0.07 7.88 -16.47
C PHE A 199 -0.27 8.57 -17.82
N ASN A 200 0.34 8.05 -18.89
CA ASN A 200 0.30 8.65 -20.23
C ASN A 200 -0.98 8.33 -21.00
N THR A 201 -1.56 7.14 -20.80
CA THR A 201 -2.66 6.62 -21.65
C THR A 201 -4.01 6.61 -20.94
N GLY A 202 -4.02 6.60 -19.61
CA GLY A 202 -5.22 6.34 -18.81
C GLY A 202 -5.68 4.86 -18.83
N LEU A 203 -4.92 3.96 -19.49
CA LEU A 203 -5.27 2.53 -19.56
C LEU A 203 -4.82 1.81 -18.29
N VAL A 204 -5.79 1.34 -17.51
CA VAL A 204 -5.56 0.53 -16.30
C VAL A 204 -5.47 -0.93 -16.68
N THR A 205 -4.34 -1.56 -16.39
CA THR A 205 -4.09 -2.99 -16.52
C THR A 205 -3.53 -3.55 -15.21
N GLU A 206 -3.31 -4.85 -15.11
CA GLU A 206 -2.61 -5.48 -13.97
C GLU A 206 -1.22 -4.87 -13.72
N ASN A 207 -0.57 -4.35 -14.76
CA ASN A 207 0.77 -3.76 -14.69
C ASN A 207 0.86 -2.58 -13.72
N VAL A 208 -0.25 -1.86 -13.50
CA VAL A 208 -0.32 -0.75 -12.53
C VAL A 208 0.08 -1.21 -11.12
N ASP A 209 -0.44 -2.36 -10.69
CA ASP A 209 -0.10 -2.93 -9.38
C ASP A 209 1.30 -3.54 -9.35
N ILE A 210 1.72 -4.16 -10.45
CA ILE A 210 3.05 -4.78 -10.58
C ILE A 210 4.13 -3.70 -10.49
N TYR A 211 3.97 -2.61 -11.20
CA TYR A 211 4.86 -1.46 -11.13
C TYR A 211 4.94 -0.89 -9.71
N SER A 212 3.77 -0.66 -9.09
CA SER A 212 3.68 -0.14 -7.72
C SER A 212 4.39 -1.06 -6.71
N LEU A 213 4.25 -2.39 -6.85
CA LEU A 213 4.98 -3.36 -6.03
C LEU A 213 6.49 -3.27 -6.26
N GLY A 214 6.93 -3.13 -7.51
CA GLY A 214 8.36 -2.95 -7.82
C GLY A 214 8.97 -1.73 -7.12
N ILE A 215 8.25 -0.60 -7.09
CA ILE A 215 8.67 0.59 -6.34
C ILE A 215 8.72 0.29 -4.83
N ILE A 216 7.71 -0.39 -4.27
CA ILE A 216 7.70 -0.80 -2.85
C ILE A 216 8.92 -1.68 -2.54
N MET A 217 9.26 -2.63 -3.41
CA MET A 217 10.43 -3.48 -3.24
C MET A 217 11.72 -2.66 -3.15
N LEU A 218 11.92 -1.70 -4.06
CA LEU A 218 13.09 -0.82 -4.02
C LEU A 218 13.12 0.07 -2.77
N VAL A 219 11.98 0.55 -2.29
CA VAL A 219 11.88 1.29 -1.01
C VAL A 219 12.23 0.39 0.18
N LEU A 220 11.74 -0.84 0.20
CA LEU A 220 12.06 -1.81 1.27
C LEU A 220 13.55 -2.14 1.30
N LEU A 221 14.21 -2.22 0.16
CA LEU A 221 15.64 -2.49 0.08
C LEU A 221 16.48 -1.29 0.55
N THR A 222 16.19 -0.11 0.04
CA THR A 222 17.06 1.06 0.23
C THR A 222 16.75 1.85 1.51
N GLY A 223 15.58 1.65 2.12
CA GLY A 223 15.09 2.50 3.19
C GLY A 223 14.80 3.94 2.74
N LYS A 224 15.00 4.26 1.46
CA LYS A 224 14.82 5.62 0.92
C LYS A 224 13.36 5.89 0.58
N SER A 225 13.02 7.18 0.57
CA SER A 225 11.72 7.62 0.12
C SER A 225 11.55 7.36 -1.38
N GLU A 226 10.36 7.01 -1.78
CA GLU A 226 9.93 7.05 -3.17
C GLU A 226 10.13 8.44 -3.79
N TYR A 227 10.16 9.48 -2.96
CA TYR A 227 10.51 10.85 -3.31
C TYR A 227 11.97 11.11 -2.91
N THR A 228 12.94 10.70 -3.70
CA THR A 228 14.31 11.15 -3.49
C THR A 228 14.46 12.56 -4.07
N SER A 229 14.40 13.55 -3.15
CA SER A 229 14.78 14.96 -3.25
C SER A 229 14.75 15.72 -4.59
N GLU A 230 14.12 16.86 -4.53
CA GLU A 230 14.40 18.14 -5.21
C GLU A 230 14.28 18.28 -6.73
N VAL A 231 14.33 17.24 -7.54
CA VAL A 231 14.23 17.41 -9.00
C VAL A 231 13.40 16.31 -9.63
N ALA A 232 12.28 16.72 -10.19
CA ALA A 232 11.45 15.96 -11.13
C ALA A 232 10.17 15.31 -10.61
N VAL A 233 9.11 16.03 -10.83
CA VAL A 233 7.69 15.64 -10.64
C VAL A 233 7.25 14.50 -11.58
N TYR A 234 8.08 14.06 -12.55
CA TYR A 234 7.63 13.22 -13.67
C TYR A 234 8.50 12.01 -14.03
N LEU A 235 9.55 11.67 -13.27
CA LEU A 235 10.41 10.54 -13.62
C LEU A 235 10.49 9.53 -12.47
N PRO A 236 10.62 8.23 -12.76
CA PRO A 236 10.84 7.19 -11.76
C PRO A 236 12.25 7.31 -11.16
N VAL A 237 12.40 8.21 -10.19
CA VAL A 237 13.71 8.59 -9.62
C VAL A 237 14.37 7.42 -8.93
N LEU A 238 13.62 6.61 -8.18
CA LEU A 238 14.17 5.52 -7.38
C LEU A 238 14.76 4.37 -8.22
N PRO A 239 14.11 3.84 -9.27
CA PRO A 239 14.73 2.83 -10.14
C PRO A 239 16.03 3.29 -10.81
N VAL A 240 16.07 4.52 -11.32
CA VAL A 240 17.27 5.11 -11.92
C VAL A 240 18.39 5.28 -10.89
N TYR A 241 18.04 5.72 -9.68
CA TYR A 241 18.97 5.84 -8.57
C TYR A 241 19.60 4.47 -8.23
N VAL A 242 18.79 3.44 -8.05
CA VAL A 242 19.23 2.07 -7.75
C VAL A 242 20.12 1.54 -8.87
N GLY A 243 19.72 1.70 -10.14
CA GLY A 243 20.49 1.26 -11.30
C GLY A 243 21.90 1.84 -11.34
N LYS A 244 22.06 3.13 -11.06
CA LYS A 244 23.38 3.79 -11.01
C LYS A 244 24.32 3.23 -9.95
N TYR A 245 23.80 2.80 -8.81
CA TYR A 245 24.60 2.19 -7.75
C TYR A 245 25.02 0.76 -8.12
N LEU A 246 24.12 -0.02 -8.74
CA LEU A 246 24.43 -1.38 -9.18
C LEU A 246 25.46 -1.41 -10.30
N GLU A 247 25.36 -0.51 -11.29
CA GLU A 247 26.37 -0.38 -12.36
C GLU A 247 27.79 -0.12 -11.83
N ARG A 248 27.89 0.48 -10.65
CA ARG A 248 29.15 0.76 -9.96
C ARG A 248 29.60 -0.33 -8.98
N GLY A 249 28.79 -1.38 -8.78
CA GLY A 249 29.05 -2.42 -7.80
C GLY A 249 28.87 -1.97 -6.33
N LEU A 250 28.12 -0.89 -6.07
CA LEU A 250 28.00 -0.24 -4.76
C LEU A 250 26.75 -0.71 -4.00
N LEU A 251 26.45 -2.01 -3.99
CA LEU A 251 25.26 -2.55 -3.30
C LEU A 251 25.26 -2.23 -1.80
N THR A 252 26.41 -2.33 -1.13
CA THR A 252 26.53 -2.05 0.32
C THR A 252 26.19 -0.59 0.65
N GLU A 253 26.47 0.34 -0.23
CA GLU A 253 26.14 1.76 -0.06
C GLU A 253 24.69 2.09 -0.42
N LEU A 254 24.06 1.22 -1.22
CA LEU A 254 22.69 1.37 -1.69
C LEU A 254 21.66 0.98 -0.64
N ILE A 255 21.90 -0.14 0.05
CA ILE A 255 20.92 -0.72 0.98
C ILE A 255 20.76 0.13 2.25
N ASP A 256 19.66 -0.07 2.94
CA ASP A 256 19.44 0.53 4.25
C ASP A 256 20.55 0.09 5.23
N PRO A 257 21.30 1.01 5.83
CA PRO A 257 22.41 0.68 6.73
C PRO A 257 22.02 -0.22 7.91
N SER A 258 20.74 -0.23 8.28
CA SER A 258 20.22 -1.11 9.34
C SER A 258 20.26 -2.60 9.00
N MET A 259 20.47 -2.95 7.74
CA MET A 259 20.58 -4.33 7.27
C MET A 259 22.04 -4.83 7.22
N LEU A 260 23.00 -3.96 7.44
CA LEU A 260 24.41 -4.33 7.53
C LEU A 260 24.71 -5.09 8.81
N ASP A 261 25.65 -6.02 8.73
CA ASP A 261 26.22 -6.64 9.94
C ASP A 261 26.91 -5.58 10.82
N ARG A 262 26.62 -5.56 12.09
CA ARG A 262 27.09 -4.53 13.04
C ARG A 262 28.59 -4.55 13.27
N VAL A 263 29.24 -5.68 13.05
CA VAL A 263 30.67 -5.86 13.34
C VAL A 263 31.49 -5.62 12.08
N SER A 264 31.12 -6.27 10.98
CA SER A 264 31.84 -6.18 9.72
C SER A 264 31.44 -4.97 8.86
N ASN A 265 30.31 -4.33 9.19
CA ASN A 265 29.67 -3.28 8.38
C ASN A 265 29.48 -3.72 6.92
N ASN A 266 29.20 -5.00 6.71
CA ASN A 266 29.03 -5.61 5.40
C ASN A 266 27.71 -6.38 5.31
N ILE A 267 27.29 -6.75 4.12
CA ILE A 267 26.12 -7.60 3.89
C ILE A 267 26.53 -9.07 4.08
N PRO A 268 25.84 -9.86 4.92
CA PRO A 268 26.04 -11.31 4.97
C PRO A 268 25.85 -11.94 3.59
N GLU A 269 26.70 -12.88 3.17
CA GLU A 269 26.72 -13.43 1.80
C GLU A 269 25.38 -14.00 1.34
N HIS A 270 24.71 -14.78 2.21
CA HIS A 270 23.37 -15.29 1.94
C HIS A 270 22.37 -14.16 1.66
N SER A 271 22.36 -13.09 2.46
CA SER A 271 21.47 -11.95 2.27
C SER A 271 21.81 -11.18 1.00
N ARG A 272 23.08 -11.14 0.60
CA ARG A 272 23.53 -10.45 -0.61
C ARG A 272 22.93 -11.06 -1.87
N LEU A 273 23.00 -12.39 -2.01
CA LEU A 273 22.42 -13.11 -3.13
C LEU A 273 20.90 -12.89 -3.21
N GLN A 274 20.23 -12.94 -2.07
CA GLN A 274 18.79 -12.64 -2.00
C GLN A 274 18.48 -11.19 -2.43
N MET A 275 19.26 -10.22 -1.99
CA MET A 275 19.08 -8.81 -2.35
C MET A 275 19.30 -8.57 -3.85
N GLU A 276 20.33 -9.19 -4.45
CA GLU A 276 20.61 -9.12 -5.88
C GLU A 276 19.44 -9.67 -6.71
N ALA A 277 18.93 -10.86 -6.37
CA ALA A 277 17.76 -11.45 -7.02
C ALA A 277 16.49 -10.61 -6.82
N PHE A 278 16.31 -10.05 -5.64
CA PHE A 278 15.18 -9.18 -5.31
C PHE A 278 15.18 -7.88 -6.14
N ILE A 279 16.36 -7.28 -6.36
CA ILE A 279 16.51 -6.08 -7.20
C ILE A 279 16.19 -6.41 -8.66
N GLU A 280 16.70 -7.52 -9.15
CA GLU A 280 16.47 -7.96 -10.53
C GLU A 280 14.96 -8.15 -10.79
N LEU A 281 14.25 -8.79 -9.85
CA LEU A 281 12.81 -8.92 -9.91
C LEU A 281 12.09 -7.56 -9.85
N ALA A 282 12.51 -6.66 -8.96
CA ALA A 282 11.94 -5.32 -8.86
C ALA A 282 12.13 -4.53 -10.17
N PHE A 283 13.27 -4.64 -10.83
CA PHE A 283 13.53 -3.98 -12.11
C PHE A 283 12.63 -4.49 -13.23
N ARG A 284 12.38 -5.80 -13.29
CA ARG A 284 11.39 -6.35 -14.23
C ARG A 284 9.97 -5.82 -13.94
N CYS A 285 9.59 -5.69 -12.69
CA CYS A 285 8.29 -5.13 -12.31
C CYS A 285 8.12 -3.67 -12.76
N VAL A 286 9.19 -2.85 -12.70
CA VAL A 286 9.13 -1.43 -13.10
C VAL A 286 9.56 -1.20 -14.56
N ARG A 287 9.80 -2.25 -15.35
CA ARG A 287 10.31 -2.16 -16.74
C ARG A 287 11.55 -1.26 -16.83
N PHE A 288 12.49 -1.44 -15.93
CA PHE A 288 13.67 -0.58 -15.87
C PHE A 288 14.52 -0.68 -17.14
N ARG A 289 14.61 -1.87 -17.76
CA ARG A 289 15.33 -2.10 -19.01
C ARG A 289 14.36 -2.19 -20.18
N PRO A 290 14.66 -1.52 -21.31
CA PRO A 290 13.83 -1.62 -22.51
C PRO A 290 13.72 -3.06 -23.03
N GLY A 291 12.53 -3.47 -23.43
CA GLY A 291 12.28 -4.81 -24.00
C GLY A 291 12.05 -5.93 -22.97
N GLU A 292 12.16 -5.67 -21.69
CA GLU A 292 11.78 -6.66 -20.66
C GLU A 292 10.24 -6.83 -20.59
N ASN A 293 9.82 -8.10 -20.50
CA ASN A 293 8.43 -8.43 -20.25
C ASN A 293 8.11 -8.23 -18.76
N VAL A 294 7.00 -7.55 -18.48
CA VAL A 294 6.47 -7.44 -17.11
C VAL A 294 5.99 -8.82 -16.66
N PRO A 295 6.46 -9.33 -15.52
CA PRO A 295 5.98 -10.60 -14.97
C PRO A 295 4.53 -10.43 -14.51
N ARG A 296 3.72 -11.49 -14.52
CA ARG A 296 2.42 -11.46 -13.85
C ARG A 296 2.62 -11.46 -12.33
N MET A 297 1.69 -10.91 -11.58
CA MET A 297 1.80 -10.82 -10.11
C MET A 297 1.96 -12.19 -9.44
N VAL A 298 1.32 -13.22 -9.98
CA VAL A 298 1.46 -14.60 -9.48
C VAL A 298 2.90 -15.14 -9.66
N ASP A 299 3.56 -14.75 -10.72
CA ASP A 299 4.94 -15.16 -10.98
C ASP A 299 5.93 -14.39 -10.08
N VAL A 300 5.65 -13.09 -9.84
CA VAL A 300 6.38 -12.28 -8.84
C VAL A 300 6.28 -12.89 -7.43
N ALA A 301 5.08 -13.29 -7.02
CA ALA A 301 4.87 -13.91 -5.71
C ALA A 301 5.64 -15.22 -5.55
N LYS A 302 5.65 -16.08 -6.58
CA LYS A 302 6.41 -17.34 -6.61
C LYS A 302 7.92 -17.10 -6.55
N GLU A 303 8.41 -16.11 -7.31
CA GLU A 303 9.83 -15.79 -7.32
C GLU A 303 10.32 -15.22 -5.98
N LEU A 304 9.51 -14.36 -5.33
CA LEU A 304 9.80 -13.90 -3.96
C LEU A 304 9.82 -15.06 -2.95
N GLU A 305 8.97 -16.06 -3.12
CA GLU A 305 9.01 -17.27 -2.29
C GLU A 305 10.27 -18.11 -2.53
N MET A 306 10.74 -18.21 -3.79
CA MET A 306 11.99 -18.89 -4.12
C MET A 306 13.20 -18.15 -3.53
N ILE A 307 13.25 -16.82 -3.66
CA ILE A 307 14.30 -15.98 -3.04
C ILE A 307 14.37 -16.21 -1.54
N GLU A 308 13.21 -16.28 -0.85
CA GLU A 308 13.17 -16.50 0.61
C GLU A 308 13.68 -17.89 1.02
N LYS A 309 13.44 -18.94 0.22
CA LYS A 309 13.69 -20.34 0.61
C LYS A 309 15.00 -20.92 0.12
N HIS A 310 15.48 -20.49 -1.03
CA HIS A 310 16.50 -21.22 -1.78
C HIS A 310 17.78 -20.40 -2.10
N ILE A 311 17.79 -19.14 -1.81
CA ILE A 311 18.95 -18.26 -1.88
C ILE A 311 19.33 -17.85 -0.46
#